data_995d3180579e23e453710dcf137bfdc7
#
_entry.id   995d3180579e23e453710dcf137bfdc7
#
_cell.length_a   1.000
_cell.length_b   1.000
_cell.length_c   1.000
_cell.angle_alpha   90.00
_cell.angle_beta   90.00
_cell.angle_gamma   90.00
#
_symmetry.space_group_name_H-M   'P 1'
#
loop_
_entity.id
_entity.type
_entity.pdbx_description
1 polymer ?
#
loop_
_entity_poly.entity_id
_entity_poly.type
_entity_poly.pdbx_seq_one_letter_code
_entity_poly.pdbx_strand_id
1 'polypeptide(L)'
;MKRSLIALGTALVLPLVCAELAPAQTYEGYLDVLTCKVKPDKRSDFDTLSKKVADANRRYKGDNFIATEVEYGEQNTVIFTSARENYAAIDKGGAAFDSAMKEAFGPSVPQMLKEFNACLISSDAELRKRRGDLSINLPSDMAGVLKIIGSSRWVRTAAFHVKTGHVDDFEAQIKIVKEGLEKANPSGPMILVSQAVAGNRGAVFYTTSFRTELADYDKKLPSLKEALGLEAFQQYQKSTAENVQFIESTLSRFLPELSNPPKDVADASSDFWNPKPAATKKPTAKPTGGAKPGD
;
A
#
# COMPACT_ATOMS: atom_id res chain seq x y z
N MET A 1 -53.13 -67.26 17.17
CA MET A 1 -52.88 -65.97 17.83
C MET A 1 -51.37 -65.73 17.87
N LYS A 2 -50.79 -64.93 16.97
CA LYS A 2 -49.36 -64.51 17.03
C LYS A 2 -49.32 -62.96 16.83
N ARG A 3 -48.92 -62.23 17.85
CA ARG A 3 -48.76 -60.79 17.84
C ARG A 3 -47.35 -60.47 17.35
N SER A 4 -47.27 -59.79 16.19
CA SER A 4 -45.99 -59.21 15.68
C SER A 4 -45.81 -57.79 16.24
N LEU A 5 -44.75 -57.57 16.95
CA LEU A 5 -44.27 -56.24 17.34
C LEU A 5 -43.50 -55.64 16.17
N ILE A 6 -43.94 -54.49 15.69
CA ILE A 6 -43.21 -53.65 14.75
C ILE A 6 -42.41 -52.65 15.57
N ALA A 7 -41.09 -52.77 15.57
CA ALA A 7 -40.19 -51.80 16.15
C ALA A 7 -39.97 -50.67 15.13
N LEU A 8 -40.42 -49.44 15.49
CA LEU A 8 -40.19 -48.21 14.71
C LEU A 8 -38.80 -47.65 15.05
N GLY A 9 -37.85 -47.88 14.18
CA GLY A 9 -36.52 -47.27 14.28
C GLY A 9 -36.56 -45.83 13.77
N THR A 10 -36.48 -44.85 14.67
CA THR A 10 -36.34 -43.42 14.33
C THR A 10 -34.87 -43.15 13.99
N ALA A 11 -34.54 -43.04 12.70
CA ALA A 11 -33.23 -42.60 12.25
C ALA A 11 -33.09 -41.08 12.47
N LEU A 12 -32.25 -40.70 13.41
CA LEU A 12 -31.87 -39.31 13.67
C LEU A 12 -30.90 -38.88 12.58
N VAL A 13 -31.40 -38.21 11.54
CA VAL A 13 -30.55 -37.53 10.53
C VAL A 13 -30.06 -36.22 11.13
N LEU A 14 -28.80 -36.18 11.59
CA LEU A 14 -28.12 -34.94 11.90
C LEU A 14 -27.82 -34.21 10.58
N PRO A 15 -28.26 -32.96 10.39
CA PRO A 15 -27.79 -32.16 9.27
C PRO A 15 -26.32 -31.85 9.49
N LEU A 16 -25.46 -32.39 8.63
CA LEU A 16 -24.05 -31.95 8.52
C LEU A 16 -24.10 -30.53 7.95
N VAL A 17 -24.02 -29.53 8.82
CA VAL A 17 -23.79 -28.13 8.40
C VAL A 17 -22.36 -28.10 7.89
N CYS A 18 -22.18 -28.29 6.59
CA CYS A 18 -20.97 -27.87 5.91
C CYS A 18 -20.92 -26.35 6.00
N ALA A 19 -20.21 -25.81 7.01
CA ALA A 19 -19.76 -24.44 6.98
C ALA A 19 -18.86 -24.34 5.73
N GLU A 20 -19.39 -23.77 4.65
CA GLU A 20 -18.58 -23.32 3.54
C GLU A 20 -17.59 -22.33 4.15
N LEU A 21 -16.33 -22.77 4.35
CA LEU A 21 -15.21 -21.89 4.61
C LEU A 21 -15.14 -20.96 3.41
N ALA A 22 -15.61 -19.72 3.58
CA ALA A 22 -15.39 -18.67 2.59
C ALA A 22 -13.90 -18.70 2.24
N PRO A 23 -13.53 -18.79 0.95
CA PRO A 23 -12.13 -18.81 0.57
C PRO A 23 -11.47 -17.59 1.20
N ALA A 24 -10.40 -17.80 1.97
CA ALA A 24 -9.61 -16.72 2.52
C ALA A 24 -9.28 -15.77 1.36
N GLN A 25 -9.63 -14.48 1.50
CA GLN A 25 -9.37 -13.50 0.45
C GLN A 25 -7.86 -13.47 0.23
N THR A 26 -7.41 -14.10 -0.85
CA THR A 26 -5.99 -14.15 -1.21
C THR A 26 -5.52 -12.75 -1.56
N TYR A 27 -4.22 -12.45 -1.34
CA TYR A 27 -3.60 -11.19 -1.76
C TYR A 27 -3.49 -11.16 -3.29
N GLU A 28 -4.64 -11.01 -3.95
CA GLU A 28 -4.79 -10.95 -5.40
C GLU A 28 -5.38 -9.60 -5.85
N GLY A 29 -5.41 -9.39 -7.16
CA GLY A 29 -5.86 -8.15 -7.78
C GLY A 29 -4.71 -7.23 -8.16
N TYR A 30 -4.95 -5.93 -8.13
CA TYR A 30 -4.03 -4.94 -8.69
C TYR A 30 -3.75 -3.81 -7.71
N LEU A 31 -2.65 -3.11 -7.96
CA LEU A 31 -2.34 -1.79 -7.41
C LEU A 31 -2.31 -0.81 -8.59
N ASP A 32 -3.15 0.20 -8.50
CA ASP A 32 -3.19 1.34 -9.43
C ASP A 32 -2.32 2.42 -8.79
N VAL A 33 -1.19 2.74 -9.43
CA VAL A 33 -0.12 3.55 -8.86
C VAL A 33 0.11 4.78 -9.71
N LEU A 34 0.02 5.95 -9.10
CA LEU A 34 0.39 7.23 -9.72
C LEU A 34 1.62 7.79 -9.01
N THR A 35 2.71 7.93 -9.74
CA THR A 35 3.95 8.56 -9.26
C THR A 35 4.03 9.98 -9.75
N CYS A 36 4.11 10.95 -8.84
CA CYS A 36 4.19 12.38 -9.13
C CYS A 36 5.57 12.92 -8.74
N LYS A 37 6.34 13.38 -9.71
CA LYS A 37 7.56 14.15 -9.49
C LYS A 37 7.21 15.63 -9.37
N VAL A 38 7.34 16.18 -8.18
CA VAL A 38 6.91 17.54 -7.85
C VAL A 38 8.05 18.53 -8.04
N LYS A 39 7.76 19.70 -8.61
CA LYS A 39 8.72 20.83 -8.65
C LYS A 39 9.04 21.29 -7.24
N PRO A 40 10.33 21.44 -6.85
CA PRO A 40 10.70 21.81 -5.47
C PRO A 40 10.05 23.12 -4.99
N ASP A 41 9.97 24.12 -5.86
CA ASP A 41 9.35 25.43 -5.59
C ASP A 41 7.81 25.38 -5.55
N LYS A 42 7.20 24.27 -5.98
CA LYS A 42 5.75 24.06 -6.02
C LYS A 42 5.24 23.01 -5.01
N ARG A 43 6.11 22.53 -4.12
CA ARG A 43 5.75 21.49 -3.18
C ARG A 43 4.59 21.89 -2.26
N SER A 44 4.60 23.09 -1.71
CA SER A 44 3.53 23.59 -0.83
C SER A 44 2.17 23.71 -1.57
N ASP A 45 2.20 24.18 -2.84
CA ASP A 45 1.02 24.28 -3.68
C ASP A 45 0.46 22.89 -3.97
N PHE A 46 1.32 21.94 -4.33
CA PHE A 46 0.98 20.54 -4.57
C PHE A 46 0.33 19.89 -3.33
N ASP A 47 0.94 20.03 -2.14
CA ASP A 47 0.41 19.48 -0.89
C ASP A 47 -0.97 20.06 -0.57
N THR A 48 -1.15 21.37 -0.78
CA THR A 48 -2.42 22.05 -0.58
C THR A 48 -3.53 21.51 -1.50
N LEU A 49 -3.21 21.32 -2.78
CA LEU A 49 -4.15 20.78 -3.77
C LEU A 49 -4.45 19.31 -3.49
N SER A 50 -3.43 18.49 -3.22
CA SER A 50 -3.58 17.06 -2.91
C SER A 50 -4.42 16.84 -1.65
N LYS A 51 -4.24 17.69 -0.63
CA LYS A 51 -5.08 17.68 0.58
C LYS A 51 -6.55 17.96 0.26
N LYS A 52 -6.84 18.96 -0.58
CA LYS A 52 -8.21 19.25 -1.03
C LYS A 52 -8.83 18.05 -1.76
N VAL A 53 -8.04 17.36 -2.61
CA VAL A 53 -8.47 16.15 -3.31
C VAL A 53 -8.78 15.03 -2.32
N ALA A 54 -7.90 14.79 -1.34
CA ALA A 54 -8.11 13.77 -0.32
C ALA A 54 -9.35 14.07 0.54
N ASP A 55 -9.54 15.34 0.96
CA ASP A 55 -10.69 15.77 1.74
C ASP A 55 -12.01 15.62 0.96
N ALA A 56 -12.02 15.93 -0.34
CA ALA A 56 -13.16 15.71 -1.22
C ALA A 56 -13.54 14.23 -1.30
N ASN A 57 -12.56 13.34 -1.53
CA ASN A 57 -12.79 11.91 -1.60
C ASN A 57 -13.29 11.32 -0.27
N ARG A 58 -12.75 11.77 0.87
CA ARG A 58 -13.27 11.38 2.20
C ARG A 58 -14.71 11.82 2.40
N ARG A 59 -15.03 13.08 2.08
CA ARG A 59 -16.35 13.69 2.33
C ARG A 59 -17.44 13.10 1.45
N TYR A 60 -17.14 12.84 0.19
CA TYR A 60 -18.13 12.43 -0.82
C TYR A 60 -18.02 10.95 -1.20
N LYS A 61 -17.33 10.14 -0.36
CA LYS A 61 -17.15 8.68 -0.55
C LYS A 61 -16.57 8.36 -1.94
N GLY A 62 -15.57 9.12 -2.34
CA GLY A 62 -14.84 8.92 -3.58
C GLY A 62 -13.90 7.72 -3.51
N ASP A 63 -12.88 7.73 -4.36
CA ASP A 63 -11.91 6.64 -4.42
C ASP A 63 -11.01 6.56 -3.19
N ASN A 64 -10.59 5.35 -2.84
CA ASN A 64 -9.62 5.11 -1.78
C ASN A 64 -8.20 5.05 -2.36
N PHE A 65 -7.31 5.81 -1.74
CA PHE A 65 -5.89 5.82 -2.08
C PHE A 65 -5.03 6.17 -0.87
N ILE A 66 -3.79 5.71 -0.91
CA ILE A 66 -2.77 5.99 0.10
C ILE A 66 -1.62 6.74 -0.58
N ALA A 67 -1.22 7.85 0.00
CA ALA A 67 -0.09 8.65 -0.46
C ALA A 67 1.16 8.34 0.38
N THR A 68 2.30 8.22 -0.30
CA THR A 68 3.63 8.12 0.31
C THR A 68 4.59 9.12 -0.33
N GLU A 69 5.57 9.59 0.44
CA GLU A 69 6.65 10.45 -0.02
C GLU A 69 7.97 9.71 0.03
N VAL A 70 8.75 9.78 -1.03
CA VAL A 70 10.09 9.21 -1.08
C VAL A 70 11.05 10.11 -0.28
N GLU A 71 11.56 9.59 0.85
CA GLU A 71 12.55 10.26 1.69
C GLU A 71 13.98 9.90 1.28
N TYR A 72 14.21 8.63 0.91
CA TYR A 72 15.49 8.15 0.39
C TYR A 72 15.25 7.49 -0.97
N GLY A 73 15.76 8.11 -2.02
CA GLY A 73 15.58 7.79 -3.42
C GLY A 73 15.41 9.06 -4.24
N GLU A 74 14.53 9.07 -5.22
CA GLU A 74 14.24 10.25 -6.01
C GLU A 74 13.39 11.25 -5.21
N GLN A 75 14.04 12.30 -4.69
CA GLN A 75 13.41 13.31 -3.84
C GLN A 75 12.28 14.06 -4.57
N ASN A 76 11.39 14.69 -3.79
CA ASN A 76 10.19 15.38 -4.28
C ASN A 76 9.25 14.47 -5.07
N THR A 77 9.26 13.19 -4.76
CA THR A 77 8.37 12.20 -5.39
C THR A 77 7.29 11.79 -4.39
N VAL A 78 6.04 11.96 -4.81
CA VAL A 78 4.86 11.50 -4.08
C VAL A 78 4.18 10.40 -4.90
N ILE A 79 3.85 9.30 -4.24
CA ILE A 79 3.26 8.12 -4.86
C ILE A 79 1.87 7.89 -4.26
N PHE A 80 0.85 7.86 -5.11
CA PHE A 80 -0.51 7.50 -4.73
C PHE A 80 -0.77 6.07 -5.16
N THR A 81 -1.28 5.24 -4.26
CA THR A 81 -1.55 3.82 -4.52
C THR A 81 -2.98 3.48 -4.12
N SER A 82 -3.74 2.93 -5.06
CA SER A 82 -5.09 2.40 -4.87
C SER A 82 -5.10 0.89 -5.07
N ALA A 83 -5.70 0.15 -4.15
CA ALA A 83 -5.89 -1.29 -4.31
C ALA A 83 -7.16 -1.57 -5.13
N ARG A 84 -7.07 -2.49 -6.10
CA ARG A 84 -8.15 -2.90 -6.99
C ARG A 84 -8.30 -4.41 -6.96
N GLU A 85 -9.51 -4.93 -6.89
CA GLU A 85 -9.76 -6.37 -6.95
C GLU A 85 -9.59 -6.92 -8.37
N ASN A 86 -10.02 -6.14 -9.36
CA ASN A 86 -9.99 -6.48 -10.78
C ASN A 86 -10.04 -5.22 -11.65
N TYR A 87 -10.02 -5.36 -12.96
CA TYR A 87 -10.09 -4.23 -13.90
C TYR A 87 -11.36 -3.41 -13.76
N ALA A 88 -12.52 -4.03 -13.52
CA ALA A 88 -13.78 -3.30 -13.33
C ALA A 88 -13.75 -2.40 -12.08
N ALA A 89 -12.97 -2.78 -11.06
CA ALA A 89 -12.76 -1.95 -9.88
C ALA A 89 -11.92 -0.68 -10.16
N ILE A 90 -11.13 -0.66 -11.23
CA ILE A 90 -10.42 0.53 -11.70
C ILE A 90 -11.42 1.56 -12.23
N ASP A 91 -12.32 1.14 -13.14
CA ASP A 91 -13.36 2.01 -13.68
C ASP A 91 -14.28 2.55 -12.58
N LYS A 92 -14.67 1.68 -11.64
CA LYS A 92 -15.50 2.06 -10.48
C LYS A 92 -14.80 3.09 -9.59
N GLY A 93 -13.49 2.92 -9.33
CA GLY A 93 -12.68 3.84 -8.56
C GLY A 93 -12.57 5.21 -9.25
N GLY A 94 -12.28 5.22 -10.56
CA GLY A 94 -12.25 6.43 -11.38
C GLY A 94 -13.58 7.19 -11.33
N ALA A 95 -14.70 6.50 -11.56
CA ALA A 95 -16.03 7.12 -11.50
C ALA A 95 -16.36 7.68 -10.11
N ALA A 96 -15.95 6.99 -9.02
CA ALA A 96 -16.15 7.47 -7.66
C ALA A 96 -15.30 8.73 -7.38
N PHE A 97 -14.04 8.74 -7.84
CA PHE A 97 -13.15 9.90 -7.76
C PHE A 97 -13.76 11.10 -8.49
N ASP A 98 -14.16 10.94 -9.74
CA ASP A 98 -14.74 12.01 -10.56
C ASP A 98 -16.02 12.59 -9.93
N SER A 99 -16.87 11.71 -9.39
CA SER A 99 -18.09 12.12 -8.68
C SER A 99 -17.76 12.96 -7.45
N ALA A 100 -16.80 12.52 -6.62
CA ALA A 100 -16.38 13.25 -5.42
C ALA A 100 -15.79 14.63 -5.76
N MET A 101 -14.97 14.68 -6.82
CA MET A 101 -14.39 15.93 -7.30
C MET A 101 -15.46 16.90 -7.82
N LYS A 102 -16.43 16.40 -8.59
CA LYS A 102 -17.55 17.19 -9.10
C LYS A 102 -18.42 17.77 -7.97
N GLU A 103 -18.74 16.95 -6.96
CA GLU A 103 -19.50 17.38 -5.78
C GLU A 103 -18.77 18.44 -4.95
N ALA A 104 -17.45 18.30 -4.80
CA ALA A 104 -16.64 19.21 -4.00
C ALA A 104 -16.36 20.56 -4.70
N PHE A 105 -16.08 20.53 -5.99
CA PHE A 105 -15.50 21.67 -6.73
C PHE A 105 -16.32 22.10 -7.94
N GLY A 106 -17.30 21.31 -8.38
CA GLY A 106 -18.18 21.66 -9.50
C GLY A 106 -17.42 22.12 -10.75
N PRO A 107 -17.76 23.31 -11.31
CA PRO A 107 -17.10 23.83 -12.50
C PRO A 107 -15.60 24.14 -12.35
N SER A 108 -15.08 24.20 -11.12
CA SER A 108 -13.66 24.50 -10.85
C SER A 108 -12.71 23.31 -11.02
N VAL A 109 -13.23 22.08 -11.22
CA VAL A 109 -12.42 20.87 -11.38
C VAL A 109 -11.34 21.01 -12.49
N PRO A 110 -11.64 21.46 -13.71
CA PRO A 110 -10.62 21.59 -14.74
C PRO A 110 -9.49 22.55 -14.36
N GLN A 111 -9.82 23.67 -13.71
CA GLN A 111 -8.81 24.64 -13.27
C GLN A 111 -7.93 24.04 -12.19
N MET A 112 -8.51 23.34 -11.20
CA MET A 112 -7.77 22.69 -10.13
C MET A 112 -6.83 21.59 -10.66
N LEU A 113 -7.25 20.78 -11.63
CA LEU A 113 -6.40 19.79 -12.29
C LEU A 113 -5.26 20.46 -13.07
N LYS A 114 -5.52 21.59 -13.72
CA LYS A 114 -4.47 22.38 -14.38
C LYS A 114 -3.43 22.91 -13.39
N GLU A 115 -3.88 23.41 -12.25
CA GLU A 115 -3.00 23.87 -11.15
C GLU A 115 -2.19 22.72 -10.55
N PHE A 116 -2.81 21.56 -10.33
CA PHE A 116 -2.12 20.36 -9.88
C PHE A 116 -1.03 19.95 -10.86
N ASN A 117 -1.34 19.84 -12.15
CA ASN A 117 -0.38 19.48 -13.19
C ASN A 117 0.75 20.52 -13.33
N ALA A 118 0.46 21.80 -13.07
CA ALA A 118 1.49 22.85 -13.08
C ALA A 118 2.53 22.69 -11.96
N CYS A 119 2.20 21.95 -10.88
CA CYS A 119 3.14 21.62 -9.83
C CYS A 119 4.10 20.48 -10.18
N LEU A 120 3.83 19.71 -11.25
CA LEU A 120 4.58 18.51 -11.57
C LEU A 120 5.71 18.78 -12.58
N ILE A 121 6.82 18.05 -12.39
CA ILE A 121 7.85 17.85 -13.43
C ILE A 121 7.39 16.74 -14.36
N SER A 122 6.92 15.61 -13.80
CA SER A 122 6.33 14.47 -14.52
C SER A 122 5.32 13.75 -13.65
N SER A 123 4.49 12.95 -14.28
CA SER A 123 3.66 11.95 -13.61
C SER A 123 3.61 10.68 -14.45
N ASP A 124 3.71 9.53 -13.77
CA ASP A 124 3.71 8.22 -14.38
C ASP A 124 2.66 7.35 -13.71
N ALA A 125 1.78 6.74 -14.52
CA ALA A 125 0.77 5.81 -14.06
C ALA A 125 1.20 4.38 -14.36
N GLU A 126 1.06 3.50 -13.38
CA GLU A 126 1.46 2.11 -13.48
C GLU A 126 0.40 1.20 -12.85
N LEU A 127 0.09 0.10 -13.53
CA LEU A 127 -0.74 -0.96 -12.99
C LEU A 127 0.14 -2.16 -12.62
N ARG A 128 0.06 -2.59 -11.36
CA ARG A 128 0.81 -3.73 -10.80
C ARG A 128 -0.15 -4.83 -10.37
N LYS A 129 0.08 -6.06 -10.83
CA LYS A 129 -0.62 -7.25 -10.32
C LYS A 129 -0.04 -7.60 -8.95
N ARG A 130 -0.88 -7.82 -7.95
CA ARG A 130 -0.47 -8.35 -6.65
C ARG A 130 -0.13 -9.83 -6.78
N ARG A 131 1.02 -10.23 -6.22
CA ARG A 131 1.57 -11.59 -6.32
C ARG A 131 1.62 -12.22 -4.93
N GLY A 132 0.45 -12.65 -4.43
CA GLY A 132 0.34 -13.35 -3.15
C GLY A 132 1.14 -14.63 -3.11
N ASP A 133 1.24 -15.33 -4.24
CA ASP A 133 2.05 -16.53 -4.45
C ASP A 133 3.56 -16.32 -4.18
N LEU A 134 4.06 -15.11 -4.40
CA LEU A 134 5.46 -14.72 -4.20
C LEU A 134 5.68 -13.89 -2.92
N SER A 135 4.62 -13.40 -2.28
CA SER A 135 4.70 -12.59 -1.07
C SER A 135 5.04 -13.42 0.16
N ILE A 136 5.79 -12.83 1.11
CA ILE A 136 6.41 -13.52 2.24
C ILE A 136 5.70 -13.14 3.55
N ASN A 137 5.50 -14.11 4.44
CA ASN A 137 4.85 -13.92 5.74
C ASN A 137 3.50 -13.17 5.63
N LEU A 138 2.69 -13.55 4.64
CA LEU A 138 1.35 -12.98 4.50
C LEU A 138 0.48 -13.38 5.69
N PRO A 139 -0.29 -12.46 6.28
CA PRO A 139 -1.41 -12.80 7.15
C PRO A 139 -2.40 -13.74 6.45
N SER A 140 -3.15 -14.50 7.25
CA SER A 140 -4.15 -15.45 6.74
C SER A 140 -5.29 -14.81 5.97
N ASP A 141 -5.49 -13.49 6.14
CA ASP A 141 -6.55 -12.72 5.50
C ASP A 141 -6.11 -11.29 5.13
N MET A 142 -6.91 -10.63 4.31
CA MET A 142 -6.67 -9.24 3.90
C MET A 142 -6.79 -8.25 5.06
N ALA A 143 -7.59 -8.53 6.08
CA ALA A 143 -7.72 -7.65 7.24
C ALA A 143 -6.39 -7.54 7.99
N GLY A 144 -5.67 -8.66 8.14
CA GLY A 144 -4.31 -8.67 8.69
C GLY A 144 -3.31 -7.86 7.86
N VAL A 145 -3.36 -7.97 6.54
CA VAL A 145 -2.52 -7.16 5.62
C VAL A 145 -2.82 -5.66 5.80
N LEU A 146 -4.10 -5.27 5.76
CA LEU A 146 -4.53 -3.88 5.90
C LEU A 146 -4.19 -3.30 7.27
N LYS A 147 -4.28 -4.12 8.34
CA LYS A 147 -3.86 -3.73 9.69
C LYS A 147 -2.36 -3.42 9.77
N ILE A 148 -1.50 -4.25 9.16
CA ILE A 148 -0.06 -4.00 9.11
C ILE A 148 0.22 -2.69 8.36
N ILE A 149 -0.38 -2.48 7.18
CA ILE A 149 -0.25 -1.25 6.41
C ILE A 149 -0.70 -0.04 7.24
N GLY A 150 -1.89 -0.12 7.85
CA GLY A 150 -2.48 0.97 8.62
C GLY A 150 -1.69 1.35 9.88
N SER A 151 -1.02 0.38 10.51
CA SER A 151 -0.17 0.61 11.68
C SER A 151 1.22 1.13 11.34
N SER A 152 1.61 1.10 10.06
CA SER A 152 2.95 1.47 9.61
C SER A 152 3.07 2.97 9.33
N ARG A 153 4.32 3.45 9.31
CA ARG A 153 4.69 4.84 9.00
C ARG A 153 5.68 4.92 7.85
N TRP A 154 6.42 3.83 7.64
CA TRP A 154 7.49 3.72 6.66
C TRP A 154 7.28 2.56 5.73
N VAL A 155 7.63 2.76 4.48
CA VAL A 155 7.53 1.80 3.39
C VAL A 155 8.87 1.71 2.70
N ARG A 156 9.45 0.52 2.63
CA ARG A 156 10.61 0.25 1.79
C ARG A 156 10.16 -0.54 0.58
N THR A 157 10.47 -0.03 -0.61
CA THR A 157 10.18 -0.71 -1.87
C THR A 157 11.49 -0.95 -2.62
N ALA A 158 11.70 -2.18 -3.12
CA ALA A 158 12.74 -2.48 -4.09
C ALA A 158 12.09 -2.91 -5.42
N ALA A 159 12.50 -2.28 -6.51
CA ALA A 159 12.09 -2.59 -7.88
C ALA A 159 13.19 -3.40 -8.55
N PHE A 160 12.86 -4.60 -9.01
CA PHE A 160 13.75 -5.52 -9.73
C PHE A 160 13.41 -5.46 -11.21
N HIS A 161 14.30 -4.89 -11.99
CA HIS A 161 14.18 -4.86 -13.45
C HIS A 161 14.74 -6.17 -14.02
N VAL A 162 13.83 -7.07 -14.42
CA VAL A 162 14.17 -8.40 -14.90
C VAL A 162 14.53 -8.37 -16.38
N LYS A 163 15.61 -9.05 -16.75
CA LYS A 163 16.05 -9.16 -18.15
C LYS A 163 15.00 -9.89 -19.00
N THR A 164 14.87 -9.49 -20.24
CA THR A 164 13.96 -10.14 -21.19
C THR A 164 14.26 -11.64 -21.30
N GLY A 165 13.23 -12.46 -21.18
CA GLY A 165 13.34 -13.93 -21.23
C GLY A 165 13.65 -14.61 -19.89
N HIS A 166 13.87 -13.85 -18.79
CA HIS A 166 14.24 -14.38 -17.48
C HIS A 166 13.13 -14.25 -16.39
N VAL A 167 11.89 -14.00 -16.78
CA VAL A 167 10.79 -13.84 -15.83
C VAL A 167 10.54 -15.10 -15.02
N ASP A 168 10.47 -16.26 -15.67
CA ASP A 168 10.18 -17.53 -15.00
C ASP A 168 11.34 -17.92 -14.05
N ASP A 169 12.58 -17.69 -14.46
CA ASP A 169 13.77 -17.93 -13.63
C ASP A 169 13.78 -17.04 -12.39
N PHE A 170 13.39 -15.76 -12.56
CA PHE A 170 13.28 -14.82 -11.46
C PHE A 170 12.14 -15.18 -10.49
N GLU A 171 10.99 -15.61 -11.00
CA GLU A 171 9.88 -16.07 -10.16
C GLU A 171 10.25 -17.33 -9.37
N ALA A 172 10.95 -18.29 -10.00
CA ALA A 172 11.45 -19.48 -9.32
C ALA A 172 12.44 -19.11 -8.19
N GLN A 173 13.32 -18.13 -8.45
CA GLN A 173 14.25 -17.60 -7.45
C GLN A 173 13.53 -16.95 -6.26
N ILE A 174 12.48 -16.12 -6.50
CA ILE A 174 11.70 -15.50 -5.41
C ILE A 174 11.01 -16.58 -4.55
N LYS A 175 10.50 -17.66 -5.14
CA LYS A 175 9.87 -18.76 -4.40
C LYS A 175 10.86 -19.42 -3.43
N ILE A 176 12.09 -19.66 -3.87
CA ILE A 176 13.16 -20.19 -3.01
C ILE A 176 13.46 -19.23 -1.84
N VAL A 177 13.55 -17.93 -2.14
CA VAL A 177 13.75 -16.90 -1.11
C VAL A 177 12.58 -16.87 -0.10
N LYS A 178 11.34 -16.92 -0.60
CA LYS A 178 10.14 -16.99 0.23
C LYS A 178 10.18 -18.17 1.19
N GLU A 179 10.37 -19.38 0.68
CA GLU A 179 10.41 -20.60 1.47
C GLU A 179 11.51 -20.54 2.56
N GLY A 180 12.70 -20.04 2.18
CA GLY A 180 13.82 -19.90 3.11
C GLY A 180 13.53 -18.90 4.23
N LEU A 181 12.98 -17.72 3.90
CA LEU A 181 12.66 -16.68 4.88
C LEU A 181 11.50 -17.08 5.79
N GLU A 182 10.43 -17.67 5.27
CA GLU A 182 9.29 -18.15 6.05
C GLU A 182 9.68 -19.28 7.01
N LYS A 183 10.59 -20.17 6.58
CA LYS A 183 11.12 -21.23 7.43
C LYS A 183 12.04 -20.69 8.54
N ALA A 184 12.92 -19.75 8.20
CA ALA A 184 13.87 -19.16 9.16
C ALA A 184 13.23 -18.22 10.17
N ASN A 185 12.16 -17.49 9.75
CA ASN A 185 11.46 -16.54 10.59
C ASN A 185 9.96 -16.47 10.21
N PRO A 186 9.14 -17.43 10.68
CA PRO A 186 7.70 -17.47 10.37
C PRO A 186 6.92 -16.26 10.89
N SER A 187 7.42 -15.59 11.92
CA SER A 187 6.87 -14.35 12.47
C SER A 187 7.61 -13.11 11.98
N GLY A 188 8.38 -13.27 10.91
CA GLY A 188 9.12 -12.19 10.30
C GLY A 188 8.22 -11.13 9.65
N PRO A 189 8.82 -10.03 9.20
CA PRO A 189 8.07 -8.97 8.57
C PRO A 189 7.39 -9.46 7.28
N MET A 190 6.16 -8.99 7.07
CA MET A 190 5.45 -9.16 5.81
C MET A 190 6.20 -8.43 4.68
N ILE A 191 6.40 -9.13 3.56
CA ILE A 191 6.92 -8.54 2.32
C ILE A 191 5.91 -8.82 1.21
N LEU A 192 5.29 -7.77 0.70
CA LEU A 192 4.37 -7.87 -0.42
C LEU A 192 5.13 -7.85 -1.74
N VAL A 193 4.75 -8.73 -2.64
CA VAL A 193 5.28 -8.75 -4.01
C VAL A 193 4.20 -8.30 -4.97
N SER A 194 4.59 -7.44 -5.92
CA SER A 194 3.76 -7.07 -7.06
C SER A 194 4.58 -7.02 -8.34
N GLN A 195 3.90 -7.13 -9.49
CA GLN A 195 4.52 -7.17 -10.81
C GLN A 195 3.86 -6.14 -11.71
N ALA A 196 4.64 -5.31 -12.38
CA ALA A 196 4.15 -4.39 -13.39
C ALA A 196 3.46 -5.15 -14.52
N VAL A 197 2.24 -4.75 -14.86
CA VAL A 197 1.48 -5.29 -16.00
C VAL A 197 1.17 -4.23 -17.05
N ALA A 198 1.27 -2.95 -16.67
CA ALA A 198 1.18 -1.81 -17.59
C ALA A 198 1.92 -0.60 -17.00
N GLY A 199 2.34 0.34 -17.85
CA GLY A 199 2.98 1.60 -17.45
C GLY A 199 4.51 1.50 -17.28
N ASN A 200 5.12 0.33 -17.46
CA ASN A 200 6.56 0.13 -17.33
C ASN A 200 7.19 -0.44 -18.60
N ARG A 201 8.52 -0.30 -18.71
CA ARG A 201 9.30 -0.91 -19.78
C ARG A 201 9.90 -2.22 -19.28
N GLY A 202 9.57 -3.33 -19.94
CA GLY A 202 10.02 -4.66 -19.57
C GLY A 202 9.31 -5.21 -18.33
N ALA A 203 9.84 -6.30 -17.79
CA ALA A 203 9.31 -6.93 -16.60
C ALA A 203 9.91 -6.31 -15.34
N VAL A 204 9.06 -5.77 -14.48
CA VAL A 204 9.47 -5.20 -13.18
C VAL A 204 8.68 -5.84 -12.06
N PHE A 205 9.39 -6.33 -11.05
CA PHE A 205 8.83 -6.84 -9.81
C PHE A 205 9.18 -5.90 -8.67
N TYR A 206 8.22 -5.71 -7.77
CA TYR A 206 8.39 -4.87 -6.59
C TYR A 206 8.28 -5.73 -5.34
N THR A 207 9.20 -5.55 -4.40
CA THR A 207 9.05 -6.05 -3.04
C THR A 207 8.81 -4.86 -2.13
N THR A 208 7.75 -4.92 -1.31
CA THR A 208 7.35 -3.83 -0.43
C THR A 208 7.23 -4.32 1.01
N SER A 209 7.94 -3.70 1.93
CA SER A 209 7.88 -3.99 3.36
C SER A 209 7.54 -2.74 4.16
N PHE A 210 6.93 -2.95 5.33
CA PHE A 210 6.33 -1.91 6.15
C PHE A 210 6.95 -1.88 7.55
N ARG A 211 7.11 -0.68 8.13
CA ARG A 211 7.62 -0.49 9.48
C ARG A 211 6.85 0.61 10.20
N THR A 212 6.74 0.45 11.52
CA THR A 212 6.11 1.44 12.38
C THR A 212 7.05 2.63 12.62
N GLU A 213 8.34 2.36 12.74
CA GLU A 213 9.39 3.36 12.95
C GLU A 213 10.69 2.97 12.24
N LEU A 214 11.59 3.92 12.02
CA LEU A 214 12.88 3.64 11.38
C LEU A 214 13.76 2.67 12.19
N ALA A 215 13.68 2.74 13.52
CA ALA A 215 14.40 1.84 14.41
C ALA A 215 14.03 0.34 14.21
N ASP A 216 12.89 0.06 13.60
CA ASP A 216 12.52 -1.32 13.24
C ASP A 216 13.47 -1.95 12.21
N TYR A 217 14.20 -1.12 11.44
CA TYR A 217 15.22 -1.61 10.50
C TYR A 217 16.53 -2.03 11.19
N ASP A 218 16.76 -1.60 12.44
CA ASP A 218 17.94 -1.96 13.24
C ASP A 218 17.74 -3.34 13.93
N LYS A 219 16.52 -3.86 13.95
CA LYS A 219 16.23 -5.18 14.54
C LYS A 219 16.95 -6.26 13.77
N LYS A 220 17.70 -7.10 14.47
CA LYS A 220 18.38 -8.24 13.86
C LYS A 220 17.35 -9.24 13.34
N LEU A 221 17.29 -9.36 12.03
CA LEU A 221 16.57 -10.41 11.33
C LEU A 221 17.59 -11.39 10.75
N PRO A 222 17.24 -12.67 10.58
CA PRO A 222 18.11 -13.59 9.84
C PRO A 222 18.48 -13.00 8.48
N SER A 223 19.76 -12.96 8.18
CA SER A 223 20.22 -12.56 6.84
C SER A 223 19.73 -13.58 5.81
N LEU A 224 19.64 -13.17 4.54
CA LEU A 224 19.25 -14.08 3.47
C LEU A 224 20.19 -15.29 3.39
N LYS A 225 21.49 -15.12 3.69
CA LYS A 225 22.45 -16.21 3.76
C LYS A 225 22.16 -17.19 4.90
N GLU A 226 21.76 -16.68 6.07
CA GLU A 226 21.35 -17.53 7.21
C GLU A 226 20.04 -18.26 6.92
N ALA A 227 19.10 -17.60 6.27
CA ALA A 227 17.80 -18.17 5.92
C ALA A 227 17.91 -19.28 4.84
N LEU A 228 18.73 -19.08 3.82
CA LEU A 228 18.89 -20.02 2.70
C LEU A 228 19.98 -21.06 2.94
N GLY A 229 20.96 -20.79 3.79
CA GLY A 229 22.23 -21.52 3.85
C GLY A 229 23.20 -21.10 2.75
N LEU A 230 24.46 -21.51 2.87
CA LEU A 230 25.55 -21.02 2.02
C LEU A 230 25.34 -21.35 0.53
N GLU A 231 25.01 -22.60 0.23
CA GLU A 231 24.88 -23.09 -1.15
C GLU A 231 23.72 -22.40 -1.89
N ALA A 232 22.53 -22.40 -1.31
CA ALA A 232 21.36 -21.75 -1.91
C ALA A 232 21.55 -20.22 -2.00
N PHE A 233 22.26 -19.60 -1.05
CA PHE A 233 22.58 -18.18 -1.14
C PHE A 233 23.56 -17.87 -2.27
N GLN A 234 24.58 -18.71 -2.53
CA GLN A 234 25.46 -18.55 -3.68
C GLN A 234 24.71 -18.69 -5.00
N GLN A 235 23.81 -19.68 -5.07
CA GLN A 235 22.93 -19.84 -6.24
C GLN A 235 22.02 -18.63 -6.43
N TYR A 236 21.44 -18.08 -5.34
CA TYR A 236 20.66 -16.83 -5.38
C TYR A 236 21.47 -15.66 -5.95
N GLN A 237 22.71 -15.47 -5.50
CA GLN A 237 23.57 -14.39 -5.99
C GLN A 237 23.87 -14.54 -7.49
N LYS A 238 24.19 -15.75 -7.94
CA LYS A 238 24.44 -16.05 -9.35
C LYS A 238 23.19 -15.79 -10.19
N SER A 239 22.04 -16.33 -9.78
CA SER A 239 20.76 -16.16 -10.48
C SER A 239 20.35 -14.69 -10.53
N THR A 240 20.58 -13.92 -9.46
CA THR A 240 20.29 -12.46 -9.48
C THR A 240 21.14 -11.74 -10.52
N ALA A 241 22.43 -12.04 -10.61
CA ALA A 241 23.33 -11.44 -11.61
C ALA A 241 22.96 -11.82 -13.05
N GLU A 242 22.44 -13.03 -13.25
CA GLU A 242 21.99 -13.53 -14.55
C GLU A 242 20.63 -12.94 -14.96
N ASN A 243 19.66 -12.85 -14.04
CA ASN A 243 18.27 -12.56 -14.36
C ASN A 243 17.88 -11.08 -14.18
N VAL A 244 18.58 -10.34 -13.31
CA VAL A 244 18.23 -8.96 -12.98
C VAL A 244 19.17 -7.98 -13.68
N GLN A 245 18.62 -6.96 -14.31
CA GLN A 245 19.39 -5.92 -14.97
C GLN A 245 19.91 -4.91 -13.94
N PHE A 246 19.04 -4.42 -13.08
CA PHE A 246 19.36 -3.53 -11.96
C PHE A 246 18.24 -3.55 -10.92
N ILE A 247 18.55 -3.03 -9.74
CA ILE A 247 17.62 -2.93 -8.62
C ILE A 247 17.59 -1.49 -8.14
N GLU A 248 16.41 -0.91 -8.00
CA GLU A 248 16.19 0.37 -7.36
C GLU A 248 15.57 0.16 -5.98
N SER A 249 15.99 0.94 -5.00
CA SER A 249 15.39 0.87 -3.66
C SER A 249 15.02 2.25 -3.19
N THR A 250 13.83 2.35 -2.63
CA THR A 250 13.32 3.58 -2.02
C THR A 250 12.87 3.33 -0.59
N LEU A 251 13.00 4.36 0.26
CA LEU A 251 12.39 4.39 1.57
C LEU A 251 11.47 5.62 1.63
N SER A 252 10.20 5.36 1.88
CA SER A 252 9.13 6.36 1.83
C SER A 252 8.38 6.39 3.15
N ARG A 253 7.77 7.54 3.47
CA ARG A 253 6.84 7.65 4.59
C ARG A 253 5.41 7.86 4.10
N PHE A 254 4.45 7.42 4.88
CA PHE A 254 3.04 7.68 4.61
C PHE A 254 2.69 9.16 4.84
N LEU A 255 1.82 9.69 3.96
CA LEU A 255 1.26 11.04 4.04
C LEU A 255 -0.25 10.97 4.33
N PRO A 256 -0.67 10.90 5.60
CA PRO A 256 -2.08 10.71 5.96
C PRO A 256 -2.96 11.87 5.49
N GLU A 257 -2.45 13.10 5.48
CA GLU A 257 -3.20 14.28 5.04
C GLU A 257 -3.51 14.27 3.55
N LEU A 258 -2.67 13.60 2.74
CA LEU A 258 -2.84 13.48 1.28
C LEU A 258 -3.52 12.17 0.89
N SER A 259 -3.96 11.35 1.85
CA SER A 259 -4.54 10.02 1.63
C SER A 259 -6.04 10.03 1.89
N ASN A 260 -6.78 9.15 1.20
CA ASN A 260 -8.11 8.68 1.55
C ASN A 260 -8.07 7.15 1.71
N PRO A 261 -7.50 6.64 2.83
CA PRO A 261 -7.29 5.20 2.99
C PRO A 261 -8.62 4.44 3.11
N PRO A 262 -8.64 3.14 2.76
CA PRO A 262 -9.74 2.25 3.13
C PRO A 262 -9.97 2.26 4.65
N LYS A 263 -11.23 2.04 5.05
CA LYS A 263 -11.64 2.07 6.46
C LYS A 263 -10.76 1.20 7.37
N ASP A 264 -10.45 -0.02 6.96
CA ASP A 264 -9.66 -0.98 7.75
C ASP A 264 -8.21 -0.51 7.96
N VAL A 265 -7.64 0.22 7.01
CA VAL A 265 -6.33 0.88 7.15
C VAL A 265 -6.42 2.05 8.14
N ALA A 266 -7.46 2.89 8.01
CA ALA A 266 -7.66 4.03 8.89
C ALA A 266 -7.93 3.61 10.34
N ASP A 267 -8.72 2.57 10.55
CA ASP A 267 -9.06 2.05 11.88
C ASP A 267 -7.85 1.45 12.62
N ALA A 268 -6.87 0.91 11.89
CA ALA A 268 -5.66 0.34 12.51
C ALA A 268 -4.80 1.39 13.24
N SER A 269 -4.91 2.68 12.87
CA SER A 269 -4.25 3.81 13.55
C SER A 269 -5.01 5.11 13.28
N SER A 270 -6.19 5.26 13.88
CA SER A 270 -7.13 6.34 13.57
C SER A 270 -6.56 7.75 13.80
N ASP A 271 -5.76 7.96 14.84
CA ASP A 271 -5.13 9.25 15.14
C ASP A 271 -4.11 9.67 14.08
N PHE A 272 -3.46 8.71 13.43
CA PHE A 272 -2.52 8.97 12.35
C PHE A 272 -3.25 9.26 11.03
N TRP A 273 -4.23 8.43 10.66
CA TRP A 273 -4.90 8.53 9.37
C TRP A 273 -5.98 9.63 9.33
N ASN A 274 -6.45 10.07 10.50
CA ASN A 274 -7.40 11.17 10.64
C ASN A 274 -6.83 12.28 11.53
N PRO A 275 -5.70 12.93 11.11
CA PRO A 275 -5.08 13.94 11.93
C PRO A 275 -6.07 15.09 12.18
N LYS A 276 -6.28 15.42 13.46
CA LYS A 276 -7.09 16.57 13.82
C LYS A 276 -6.43 17.83 13.25
N PRO A 277 -7.21 18.79 12.70
CA PRO A 277 -6.68 20.08 12.29
C PRO A 277 -5.87 20.67 13.44
N ALA A 278 -4.64 21.10 13.16
CA ALA A 278 -3.83 21.79 14.17
C ALA A 278 -4.64 22.97 14.71
N ALA A 279 -4.84 23.02 16.03
CA ALA A 279 -5.54 24.14 16.66
C ALA A 279 -4.82 25.42 16.23
N THR A 280 -5.52 26.28 15.50
CA THR A 280 -5.02 27.59 15.11
C THR A 280 -4.60 28.33 16.38
N LYS A 281 -3.28 28.51 16.60
CA LYS A 281 -2.81 29.36 17.69
C LYS A 281 -3.46 30.73 17.50
N LYS A 282 -4.37 31.09 18.42
CA LYS A 282 -4.91 32.45 18.49
C LYS A 282 -3.72 33.40 18.45
N PRO A 283 -3.74 34.43 17.59
CA PRO A 283 -2.70 35.43 17.61
C PRO A 283 -2.62 35.99 19.04
N THR A 284 -1.48 35.84 19.70
CA THR A 284 -1.19 36.51 20.95
C THR A 284 -1.25 38.02 20.67
N ALA A 285 -2.22 38.69 21.24
CA ALA A 285 -2.35 40.14 21.16
C ALA A 285 -1.01 40.76 21.62
N LYS A 286 -0.40 41.56 20.75
CA LYS A 286 0.75 42.39 21.10
C LYS A 286 0.41 43.22 22.32
N PRO A 287 1.24 43.25 23.35
CA PRO A 287 1.01 44.18 24.46
C PRO A 287 1.09 45.59 23.89
N THR A 288 0.00 46.33 23.98
CA THR A 288 0.00 47.78 23.77
C THR A 288 0.85 48.43 24.85
N GLY A 289 2.08 48.79 24.46
CA GLY A 289 2.95 49.59 25.30
C GLY A 289 2.30 50.91 25.60
N GLY A 290 1.86 51.11 26.86
CA GLY A 290 1.44 52.40 27.35
C GLY A 290 2.61 53.37 27.33
N ALA A 291 2.49 54.43 26.54
CA ALA A 291 3.34 55.58 26.65
C ALA A 291 3.02 56.29 27.99
N LYS A 292 4.04 56.41 28.85
CA LYS A 292 3.97 57.35 29.98
C LYS A 292 4.18 58.78 29.43
N PRO A 293 3.36 59.76 29.88
CA PRO A 293 3.70 61.18 29.63
C PRO A 293 4.86 61.55 30.55
N GLY A 294 5.85 62.18 29.97
CA GLY A 294 6.93 62.78 30.71
C GLY A 294 6.57 64.12 31.31
N ASP A 295 7.11 64.39 32.49
CA ASP A 295 7.35 65.73 33.03
C ASP A 295 8.71 66.21 32.55
#